data_6422757403dc8efe04f538338e5d5b99
#
_entry.id   6422757403dc8efe04f538338e5d5b99
#
_cell.length_a   1.000
_cell.length_b   1.000
_cell.length_c   1.000
_cell.angle_alpha   90.00
_cell.angle_beta   90.00
_cell.angle_gamma   90.00
#
_symmetry.space_group_name_H-M   'P 1'
#
loop_
_entity.id
_entity.type
_entity.pdbx_description
1 polymer ?
#
loop_
_entity_poly.entity_id
_entity_poly.type
_entity_poly.pdbx_seq_one_letter_code
_entity_poly.pdbx_strand_id
1 'polypeptide(L)'
;MSLIKNIMNIPDQYNIKKTIEQKTYLVDGQLKTWSGETANIYSTISSTESYQPTLLGSIPQLGEEQANEALDAACNAFNKGKGLWPTMKVVDRIACMDKFVSQMKTKR
;
A
#
# COMPACT_ATOMS: atom_id res chain seq x y z
N MET A 1 8.67 -32.33 -14.34
CA MET A 1 9.91 -31.95 -13.62
C MET A 1 10.71 -30.79 -14.26
N SER A 2 10.43 -30.40 -15.51
CA SER A 2 11.16 -29.28 -16.17
C SER A 2 10.53 -27.90 -15.94
N LEU A 3 9.24 -27.80 -15.60
CA LEU A 3 8.56 -26.51 -15.34
C LEU A 3 9.04 -25.81 -14.07
N ILE A 4 9.44 -26.55 -13.05
CA ILE A 4 9.93 -25.98 -11.79
C ILE A 4 11.34 -25.41 -11.94
N LYS A 5 12.17 -25.98 -12.81
CA LYS A 5 13.53 -25.47 -13.07
C LYS A 5 13.56 -24.10 -13.76
N ASN A 6 12.53 -23.76 -14.55
CA ASN A 6 12.46 -22.49 -15.27
C ASN A 6 11.91 -21.32 -14.42
N ILE A 7 11.27 -21.60 -13.28
CA ILE A 7 10.80 -20.58 -12.33
C ILE A 7 11.97 -20.03 -11.47
N MET A 8 13.11 -20.68 -11.50
CA MET A 8 14.26 -20.39 -10.64
C MET A 8 15.13 -19.20 -11.06
N ASN A 9 14.97 -18.70 -12.27
CA ASN A 9 15.65 -17.50 -12.73
C ASN A 9 14.67 -16.32 -12.80
N ILE A 10 14.28 -15.81 -11.65
CA ILE A 10 13.63 -14.50 -11.61
C ILE A 10 14.69 -13.48 -12.05
N PRO A 11 14.45 -12.75 -13.16
CA PRO A 11 15.40 -11.72 -13.59
C PRO A 11 15.66 -10.74 -12.45
N ASP A 12 16.90 -10.30 -12.29
CA ASP A 12 17.36 -9.44 -11.20
C ASP A 12 16.51 -8.17 -11.01
N GLN A 13 15.92 -7.68 -12.09
CA GLN A 13 15.03 -6.52 -12.07
C GLN A 13 13.73 -6.75 -11.28
N TYR A 14 13.30 -8.01 -11.10
CA TYR A 14 12.11 -8.38 -10.33
C TYR A 14 12.44 -8.96 -8.96
N ASN A 15 13.73 -9.09 -8.63
CA ASN A 15 14.17 -9.57 -7.33
C ASN A 15 14.05 -8.46 -6.28
N ILE A 16 13.35 -8.76 -5.19
CA ILE A 16 13.33 -7.89 -4.02
C ILE A 16 14.64 -8.11 -3.25
N LYS A 17 15.58 -7.19 -3.44
CA LYS A 17 16.92 -7.26 -2.85
C LYS A 17 16.95 -6.92 -1.35
N LYS A 18 15.89 -6.30 -0.84
CA LYS A 18 15.78 -5.86 0.57
C LYS A 18 14.36 -6.04 1.07
N THR A 19 14.20 -6.61 2.25
CA THR A 19 12.92 -6.67 2.93
C THR A 19 12.37 -5.27 3.22
N ILE A 20 11.08 -5.09 3.03
CA ILE A 20 10.38 -3.81 3.24
C ILE A 20 9.60 -3.90 4.54
N GLU A 21 10.02 -3.15 5.56
CA GLU A 21 9.27 -3.00 6.79
C GLU A 21 8.36 -1.77 6.69
N GLN A 22 7.09 -2.00 6.41
CA GLN A 22 6.12 -0.92 6.38
C GLN A 22 5.68 -0.59 7.80
N LYS A 23 6.02 0.61 8.26
CA LYS A 23 5.67 1.11 9.61
C LYS A 23 4.89 2.42 9.55
N THR A 24 4.42 2.82 8.38
CA THR A 24 3.66 4.04 8.22
C THR A 24 2.29 3.76 7.60
N TYR A 25 1.31 4.54 8.00
CA TYR A 25 -0.02 4.55 7.40
C TYR A 25 -0.48 5.99 7.18
N LEU A 26 -1.42 6.18 6.25
CA LEU A 26 -1.94 7.48 5.87
C LEU A 26 -3.37 7.64 6.37
N VAL A 27 -3.63 8.67 7.16
CA VAL A 27 -4.98 9.05 7.57
C VAL A 27 -5.07 10.57 7.65
N ASP A 28 -6.20 11.13 7.23
CA ASP A 28 -6.46 12.58 7.21
C ASP A 28 -5.36 13.40 6.50
N GLY A 29 -4.82 12.87 5.41
CA GLY A 29 -3.73 13.50 4.66
C GLY A 29 -2.37 13.49 5.36
N GLN A 30 -2.23 12.80 6.50
CA GLN A 30 -1.01 12.75 7.29
C GLN A 30 -0.44 11.33 7.37
N LEU A 31 0.88 11.22 7.20
CA LEU A 31 1.60 9.96 7.45
C LEU A 31 1.85 9.80 8.95
N LYS A 32 1.36 8.72 9.51
CA LYS A 32 1.57 8.33 10.91
C LYS A 32 2.47 7.12 11.01
N THR A 33 3.23 7.02 12.09
CA THR A 33 4.09 5.87 12.36
C THR A 33 3.36 4.86 13.24
N TRP A 34 3.42 3.59 12.83
CA TRP A 34 2.91 2.47 13.59
C TRP A 34 3.98 1.86 14.48
N SER A 35 3.68 1.70 15.75
CA SER A 35 4.56 1.08 16.76
C SER A 35 4.02 -0.23 17.34
N GLY A 36 2.85 -0.67 16.87
CA GLY A 36 2.20 -1.90 17.32
C GLY A 36 2.65 -3.15 16.54
N GLU A 37 1.84 -4.18 16.60
CA GLU A 37 2.10 -5.46 15.95
C GLU A 37 2.16 -5.32 14.42
N THR A 38 3.01 -6.14 13.80
CA THR A 38 3.16 -6.25 12.34
C THR A 38 2.98 -7.69 11.91
N ALA A 39 2.46 -7.90 10.70
CA ALA A 39 2.39 -9.21 10.07
C ALA A 39 3.46 -9.34 9.00
N ASN A 40 4.14 -10.48 8.99
CA ASN A 40 5.12 -10.80 7.97
C ASN A 40 4.42 -11.18 6.65
N ILE A 41 4.96 -10.69 5.56
CA ILE A 41 4.50 -11.00 4.19
C ILE A 41 5.55 -11.86 3.51
N TYR A 42 5.11 -12.97 2.98
CA TYR A 42 5.96 -13.94 2.29
C TYR A 42 5.62 -14.01 0.81
N SER A 43 6.63 -14.28 0.02
CA SER A 43 6.45 -14.57 -1.41
C SER A 43 5.65 -15.87 -1.59
N THR A 44 4.83 -15.91 -2.63
CA THR A 44 4.20 -17.16 -3.11
C THR A 44 5.22 -18.09 -3.78
N ILE A 45 6.40 -17.57 -4.10
CA ILE A 45 7.51 -18.33 -4.71
C ILE A 45 8.44 -18.76 -3.59
N SER A 46 8.62 -20.07 -3.44
CA SER A 46 9.55 -20.64 -2.48
C SER A 46 10.98 -20.65 -3.03
N SER A 47 11.94 -20.48 -2.13
CA SER A 47 13.36 -20.70 -2.47
C SER A 47 13.58 -22.17 -2.86
N THR A 48 14.44 -22.38 -3.85
CA THR A 48 14.78 -23.72 -4.33
C THR A 48 15.66 -24.52 -3.38
N GLU A 49 16.40 -23.81 -2.54
CA GLU A 49 17.32 -24.44 -1.60
C GLU A 49 16.63 -24.90 -0.32
N SER A 50 15.64 -24.12 0.15
CA SER A 50 14.98 -24.40 1.43
C SER A 50 13.53 -24.85 1.32
N TYR A 51 12.92 -24.75 0.14
CA TYR A 51 11.46 -24.94 -0.08
C TYR A 51 10.59 -24.08 0.85
N GLN A 52 11.17 -23.05 1.44
CA GLN A 52 10.47 -22.11 2.32
C GLN A 52 10.12 -20.83 1.58
N PRO A 53 8.95 -20.22 1.87
CA PRO A 53 8.59 -18.94 1.32
C PRO A 53 9.61 -17.86 1.70
N THR A 54 10.00 -17.02 0.75
CA THR A 54 10.92 -15.90 1.00
C THR A 54 10.17 -14.77 1.71
N LEU A 55 10.72 -14.28 2.82
CA LEU A 55 10.18 -13.10 3.51
C LEU A 55 10.37 -11.85 2.65
N LEU A 56 9.29 -11.17 2.32
CA LEU A 56 9.29 -9.92 1.55
C LEU A 56 9.34 -8.69 2.46
N GLY A 57 8.76 -8.78 3.64
CA GLY A 57 8.70 -7.69 4.60
C GLY A 57 7.58 -7.84 5.60
N SER A 58 7.15 -6.73 6.16
CA SER A 58 6.06 -6.69 7.13
C SER A 58 5.13 -5.49 6.91
N ILE A 59 3.88 -5.64 7.33
CA ILE A 59 2.86 -4.59 7.30
C ILE A 59 2.27 -4.35 8.69
N PRO A 60 1.81 -3.12 9.00
CA PRO A 60 1.13 -2.81 10.24
C PRO A 60 -0.16 -3.63 10.41
N GLN A 61 -0.41 -4.12 11.61
CA GLN A 61 -1.71 -4.69 12.00
C GLN A 61 -2.53 -3.61 12.70
N LEU A 62 -3.16 -2.74 11.89
CA LEU A 62 -3.99 -1.65 12.41
C LEU A 62 -5.25 -2.23 13.05
N GLY A 63 -5.64 -1.66 14.19
CA GLY A 63 -6.78 -2.10 14.99
C GLY A 63 -8.02 -1.23 14.79
N GLU A 64 -8.99 -1.43 15.71
CA GLU A 64 -10.26 -0.73 15.71
C GLU A 64 -10.10 0.81 15.86
N GLU A 65 -9.15 1.23 16.68
CA GLU A 65 -8.89 2.67 16.91
C GLU A 65 -8.50 3.36 15.60
N GLN A 66 -7.58 2.78 14.83
CA GLN A 66 -7.14 3.34 13.54
C GLN A 66 -8.23 3.27 12.48
N ALA A 67 -9.06 2.23 12.50
CA ALA A 67 -10.22 2.12 11.61
C ALA A 67 -11.24 3.21 11.89
N ASN A 68 -11.55 3.47 13.17
CA ASN A 68 -12.45 4.53 13.58
C ASN A 68 -11.87 5.92 13.27
N GLU A 69 -10.58 6.14 13.48
CA GLU A 69 -9.90 7.38 13.09
C GLU A 69 -10.04 7.65 11.58
N ALA A 70 -9.85 6.64 10.74
CA ALA A 70 -10.03 6.78 9.30
C ALA A 70 -11.48 7.09 8.92
N LEU A 71 -12.45 6.45 9.59
CA LEU A 71 -13.88 6.71 9.41
C LEU A 71 -14.24 8.15 9.79
N ASP A 72 -13.78 8.62 10.95
CA ASP A 72 -14.02 9.98 11.43
C ASP A 72 -13.42 11.01 10.46
N ALA A 73 -12.20 10.78 9.98
CA ALA A 73 -11.57 11.64 8.98
C ALA A 73 -12.40 11.70 7.69
N ALA A 74 -12.91 10.57 7.22
CA ALA A 74 -13.77 10.52 6.03
C ALA A 74 -15.11 11.25 6.25
N CYS A 75 -15.74 11.06 7.41
CA CYS A 75 -16.99 11.77 7.78
C CYS A 75 -16.77 13.27 7.86
N ASN A 76 -15.68 13.71 8.45
CA ASN A 76 -15.31 15.13 8.55
C ASN A 76 -15.05 15.73 7.17
N ALA A 77 -14.31 15.04 6.31
CA ALA A 77 -14.04 15.49 4.96
C ALA A 77 -15.31 15.59 4.10
N PHE A 78 -16.23 14.64 4.25
CA PHE A 78 -17.53 14.67 3.56
C PHE A 78 -18.45 15.76 4.12
N ASN A 79 -18.46 15.95 5.44
CA ASN A 79 -19.22 16.97 6.16
C ASN A 79 -20.69 17.07 5.68
N LYS A 80 -21.42 15.94 5.67
CA LYS A 80 -22.82 15.86 5.20
C LYS A 80 -23.02 16.44 3.78
N GLY A 81 -22.07 16.25 2.90
CA GLY A 81 -22.06 16.76 1.53
C GLY A 81 -21.62 18.23 1.39
N LYS A 82 -21.18 18.87 2.47
CA LYS A 82 -20.70 20.27 2.49
C LYS A 82 -19.17 20.38 2.48
N GLY A 83 -18.46 19.26 2.49
CA GLY A 83 -17.00 19.24 2.43
C GLY A 83 -16.45 19.75 1.10
N LEU A 84 -15.15 19.94 1.05
CA LEU A 84 -14.46 20.49 -0.11
C LEU A 84 -14.73 19.67 -1.38
N TRP A 85 -14.54 18.35 -1.32
CA TRP A 85 -14.70 17.49 -2.48
C TRP A 85 -16.14 17.41 -3.01
N PRO A 86 -17.18 17.19 -2.18
CA PRO A 86 -18.57 17.16 -2.66
C PRO A 86 -19.05 18.47 -3.29
N THR A 87 -18.52 19.61 -2.82
CA THR A 87 -18.92 20.94 -3.30
C THR A 87 -18.04 21.49 -4.42
N MET A 88 -16.93 20.79 -4.71
CA MET A 88 -15.98 21.20 -5.75
C MET A 88 -16.62 21.11 -7.15
N LYS A 89 -16.33 22.06 -7.99
CA LYS A 89 -16.76 22.04 -9.40
C LYS A 89 -16.23 20.81 -10.11
N VAL A 90 -16.98 20.28 -11.08
CA VAL A 90 -16.59 19.07 -11.83
C VAL A 90 -15.24 19.26 -12.52
N VAL A 91 -14.98 20.42 -13.10
CA VAL A 91 -13.70 20.76 -13.76
C VAL A 91 -12.52 20.63 -12.79
N ASP A 92 -12.67 21.12 -11.56
CA ASP A 92 -11.60 21.08 -10.55
C ASP A 92 -11.37 19.65 -10.06
N ARG A 93 -12.43 18.83 -9.93
CA ARG A 93 -12.30 17.40 -9.61
C ARG A 93 -11.58 16.62 -10.71
N ILE A 94 -11.88 16.92 -11.99
CA ILE A 94 -11.18 16.33 -13.14
C ILE A 94 -9.68 16.71 -13.06
N ALA A 95 -9.36 17.98 -12.82
CA ALA A 95 -7.97 18.41 -12.70
C ALA A 95 -7.21 17.70 -11.57
N CYS A 96 -7.86 17.44 -10.41
CA CYS A 96 -7.28 16.64 -9.34
C CYS A 96 -6.96 15.19 -9.79
N MET A 97 -7.88 14.56 -10.51
CA MET A 97 -7.68 13.20 -11.03
C MET A 97 -6.58 13.13 -12.09
N ASP A 98 -6.50 14.10 -12.98
CA ASP A 98 -5.44 14.18 -14.00
C ASP A 98 -4.06 14.33 -13.34
N LYS A 99 -3.98 15.15 -12.29
CA LYS A 99 -2.75 15.30 -11.49
C LYS A 99 -2.37 13.99 -10.79
N PHE A 100 -3.34 13.30 -10.19
CA PHE A 100 -3.12 11.99 -9.56
C PHE A 100 -2.57 10.97 -10.57
N VAL A 101 -3.22 10.82 -11.73
CA VAL A 101 -2.78 9.90 -12.79
C VAL A 101 -1.36 10.24 -13.27
N SER A 102 -1.07 11.53 -13.44
CA SER A 102 0.27 11.98 -13.86
C SER A 102 1.34 11.63 -12.84
N GLN A 103 1.05 11.78 -11.54
CA GLN A 103 1.95 11.37 -10.46
C GLN A 103 2.14 9.85 -10.40
N MET A 104 1.08 9.07 -10.60
CA MET A 104 1.18 7.61 -10.63
C MET A 104 2.08 7.11 -11.76
N LYS A 105 2.04 7.75 -12.93
CA LYS A 105 2.94 7.40 -14.05
C LYS A 105 4.42 7.56 -13.72
N THR A 106 4.78 8.47 -12.82
CA THR A 106 6.17 8.69 -12.38
C THR A 106 6.65 7.67 -11.35
N LYS A 107 5.73 6.88 -10.78
CA LYS A 107 6.01 5.87 -9.74
C LYS A 107 5.99 4.42 -10.28
N ARG A 108 5.78 4.28 -11.57
CA ARG A 108 5.71 2.99 -12.26
C ARG A 108 7.10 2.37 -12.49
#